data_5f6963157733a1238ef833fde10668f8
#
_entry.id   5f6963157733a1238ef833fde10668f8
#
_cell.length_a   1.000
_cell.length_b   1.000
_cell.length_c   1.000
_cell.angle_alpha   90.00
_cell.angle_beta   90.00
_cell.angle_gamma   90.00
#
_symmetry.space_group_name_H-M   'P 1'
#
loop_
_entity.id
_entity.type
_entity.pdbx_description
1 polymer ?
#
loop_
_entity_poly.entity_id
_entity_poly.type
_entity_poly.pdbx_seq_one_letter_code
_entity_poly.pdbx_strand_id
1 'polypeptide(L)'
;MLKKIEQLLLLCLFALTPFVFAGGMPKAIVKVENASNIEIAPTIWVSGTVIGRSDSKIAAEVTGVLENILDVGDQLEKNEVIAEIDDLKYRLALNEISAEVKPIETMVEFFRKEAERLEKLAKQNNAARNQLDQTQASHDEALAKIKIIKAKLAMARDDLDKTTVRAPFTGVVMERYKTPGERVEAGDQIVRLINTGKIEVQARIPQKSFKHINAGDILSIKGPSGVIKGTVRVAIPVGDDISRLYEIRIEFENTTWPVGTAVQVASPLDKKQNVIAVPRDALVIRQSGVVIYRINDENQAELIPVETGIANTTHIQVMGNINENDRIVIRGNERLRPGQTVQVMGIK
;
A
#
# COMPACT_ATOMS: atom_id res chain seq x y z
N MET A 1 -9.66 -102.90 11.04
CA MET A 1 -9.82 -101.49 11.48
C MET A 1 -8.97 -100.47 10.70
N LEU A 2 -7.99 -100.93 9.91
CA LEU A 2 -7.14 -99.98 9.14
C LEU A 2 -7.75 -99.39 7.86
N LYS A 3 -8.71 -100.06 7.19
CA LYS A 3 -9.31 -99.61 5.92
C LYS A 3 -10.33 -98.47 6.05
N LYS A 4 -10.82 -98.15 7.23
CA LYS A 4 -11.76 -96.99 7.46
C LYS A 4 -11.05 -95.65 7.75
N ILE A 5 -9.78 -95.66 8.07
CA ILE A 5 -8.99 -94.49 8.37
C ILE A 5 -8.46 -93.83 7.09
N GLU A 6 -8.12 -94.62 6.05
CA GLU A 6 -7.68 -94.14 4.73
C GLU A 6 -8.78 -93.42 3.94
N GLN A 7 -10.02 -93.83 4.04
CA GLN A 7 -11.15 -93.15 3.39
C GLN A 7 -11.55 -91.82 4.06
N LEU A 8 -11.26 -91.70 5.35
CA LEU A 8 -11.53 -90.41 6.06
C LEU A 8 -10.45 -89.37 5.82
N LEU A 9 -9.22 -89.76 5.50
CA LEU A 9 -8.10 -88.91 5.20
C LEU A 9 -8.18 -88.36 3.76
N LEU A 10 -8.81 -89.10 2.82
CA LEU A 10 -8.96 -88.61 1.42
C LEU A 10 -10.11 -87.60 1.24
N LEU A 11 -11.07 -87.55 2.19
CA LEU A 11 -12.23 -86.64 2.11
C LEU A 11 -11.89 -85.23 2.71
N CYS A 12 -10.82 -85.10 3.49
CA CYS A 12 -10.39 -83.78 4.06
C CYS A 12 -9.44 -83.02 3.15
N LEU A 13 -8.93 -83.58 2.05
CA LEU A 13 -7.95 -82.92 1.19
C LEU A 13 -8.56 -82.10 0.02
N PHE A 14 -9.91 -82.05 -0.11
CA PHE A 14 -10.58 -81.37 -1.23
C PHE A 14 -11.28 -80.05 -0.84
N ALA A 15 -11.12 -79.54 0.39
CA ALA A 15 -11.80 -78.34 0.90
C ALA A 15 -10.90 -77.13 1.18
N LEU A 16 -9.63 -77.09 0.72
CA LEU A 16 -8.78 -75.91 0.75
C LEU A 16 -8.70 -75.29 -0.67
N THR A 17 -9.82 -74.80 -1.19
CA THR A 17 -9.77 -73.79 -2.25
C THR A 17 -9.30 -72.43 -1.59
N PRO A 18 -8.20 -71.87 -2.02
CA PRO A 18 -7.86 -70.48 -1.58
C PRO A 18 -8.95 -69.58 -2.14
N PHE A 19 -9.80 -69.06 -1.26
CA PHE A 19 -10.63 -67.89 -1.57
C PHE A 19 -9.66 -66.73 -1.85
N VAL A 20 -9.29 -66.54 -3.11
CA VAL A 20 -8.63 -65.33 -3.57
C VAL A 20 -9.64 -64.20 -3.38
N PHE A 21 -9.56 -63.53 -2.25
CA PHE A 21 -10.20 -62.23 -2.09
C PHE A 21 -9.57 -61.30 -3.14
N ALA A 22 -10.20 -61.20 -4.28
CA ALA A 22 -10.00 -60.09 -5.20
C ALA A 22 -10.58 -58.83 -4.53
N GLY A 23 -9.99 -58.43 -3.40
CA GLY A 23 -10.27 -57.16 -2.75
C GLY A 23 -9.75 -56.05 -3.65
N GLY A 24 -10.60 -55.53 -4.50
CA GLY A 24 -10.29 -54.33 -5.25
C GLY A 24 -9.81 -53.25 -4.25
N MET A 25 -8.68 -52.64 -4.55
CA MET A 25 -8.20 -51.52 -3.71
C MET A 25 -9.35 -50.52 -3.53
N PRO A 26 -9.58 -50.02 -2.30
CA PRO A 26 -10.62 -49.03 -2.08
C PRO A 26 -10.35 -47.84 -2.98
N LYS A 27 -11.41 -47.33 -3.61
CA LYS A 27 -11.30 -46.13 -4.48
C LYS A 27 -10.75 -44.97 -3.68
N ALA A 28 -9.63 -44.39 -4.10
CA ALA A 28 -9.07 -43.23 -3.46
C ALA A 28 -9.87 -41.98 -3.85
N ILE A 29 -10.25 -41.16 -2.87
CA ILE A 29 -10.93 -39.89 -3.12
C ILE A 29 -9.88 -38.84 -3.44
N VAL A 30 -9.98 -38.20 -4.61
CA VAL A 30 -9.00 -37.22 -5.09
C VAL A 30 -9.67 -35.94 -5.57
N LYS A 31 -8.96 -34.82 -5.47
CA LYS A 31 -9.32 -33.58 -6.16
C LYS A 31 -8.43 -33.43 -7.38
N VAL A 32 -9.02 -33.06 -8.50
CA VAL A 32 -8.28 -32.85 -9.76
C VAL A 32 -8.41 -31.40 -10.23
N GLU A 33 -7.40 -30.95 -10.98
CA GLU A 33 -7.39 -29.70 -11.72
C GLU A 33 -6.72 -29.95 -13.08
N ASN A 34 -7.13 -29.23 -14.11
CA ASN A 34 -6.58 -29.41 -15.43
C ASN A 34 -5.21 -28.76 -15.58
N ALA A 35 -4.30 -29.45 -16.25
CA ALA A 35 -3.07 -28.84 -16.75
C ALA A 35 -3.45 -27.74 -17.75
N SER A 36 -2.83 -26.57 -17.62
CA SER A 36 -3.18 -25.41 -18.43
C SER A 36 -1.94 -24.80 -19.09
N ASN A 37 -2.10 -24.34 -20.31
CA ASN A 37 -1.09 -23.52 -20.95
C ASN A 37 -1.26 -22.07 -20.49
N ILE A 38 -0.43 -21.62 -19.56
CA ILE A 38 -0.54 -20.31 -18.94
C ILE A 38 0.77 -19.53 -19.02
N GLU A 39 0.60 -18.21 -19.00
CA GLU A 39 1.71 -17.28 -19.00
C GLU A 39 2.21 -17.07 -17.57
N ILE A 40 3.38 -17.62 -17.22
CA ILE A 40 4.00 -17.46 -15.89
C ILE A 40 5.42 -16.91 -15.99
N ALA A 41 5.84 -16.23 -14.93
CA ALA A 41 7.23 -15.80 -14.73
C ALA A 41 7.80 -16.48 -13.48
N PRO A 42 9.10 -16.80 -13.48
CA PRO A 42 9.75 -17.23 -12.24
C PRO A 42 9.63 -16.10 -11.21
N THR A 43 9.20 -16.44 -10.01
CA THR A 43 8.81 -15.46 -8.99
C THR A 43 9.45 -15.80 -7.66
N ILE A 44 9.95 -14.78 -6.96
CA ILE A 44 10.43 -14.87 -5.57
C ILE A 44 9.53 -14.04 -4.65
N TRP A 45 9.45 -14.45 -3.40
CA TRP A 45 8.84 -13.64 -2.36
C TRP A 45 9.87 -12.67 -1.77
N VAL A 46 9.58 -11.37 -1.81
CA VAL A 46 10.39 -10.32 -1.19
C VAL A 46 9.64 -9.70 -0.03
N SER A 47 10.35 -9.27 1.00
CA SER A 47 9.74 -8.62 2.16
C SER A 47 9.21 -7.24 1.79
N GLY A 48 8.07 -6.89 2.36
CA GLY A 48 7.45 -5.58 2.27
C GLY A 48 6.81 -5.19 3.60
N THR A 49 6.41 -3.95 3.71
CA THR A 49 5.74 -3.39 4.88
C THR A 49 4.57 -2.54 4.43
N VAL A 50 3.45 -2.67 5.12
CA VAL A 50 2.30 -1.77 4.95
C VAL A 50 2.65 -0.42 5.55
N ILE A 51 2.53 0.63 4.77
CA ILE A 51 2.81 2.01 5.21
C ILE A 51 1.62 2.91 4.92
N GLY A 52 1.48 3.98 5.67
CA GLY A 52 0.60 5.08 5.31
C GLY A 52 1.18 5.86 4.13
N ARG A 53 0.34 6.24 3.18
CA ARG A 53 0.77 7.02 2.02
C ARG A 53 1.28 8.41 2.39
N SER A 54 0.76 8.98 3.47
CA SER A 54 1.24 10.22 4.09
C SER A 54 1.68 9.91 5.51
N ASP A 55 2.91 10.28 5.82
CA ASP A 55 3.54 10.17 7.14
C ASP A 55 4.36 11.44 7.31
N SER A 56 3.95 12.31 8.22
CA SER A 56 4.55 13.62 8.37
C SER A 56 4.76 13.98 9.85
N LYS A 57 5.89 14.58 10.12
CA LYS A 57 6.18 15.24 11.39
C LYS A 57 5.69 16.67 11.29
N ILE A 58 4.60 16.95 11.99
CA ILE A 58 3.99 18.27 12.03
C ILE A 58 4.78 19.14 13.01
N ALA A 59 5.20 20.31 12.55
CA ALA A 59 6.02 21.24 13.33
C ALA A 59 5.24 22.51 13.65
N ALA A 60 5.66 23.21 14.72
CA ALA A 60 5.22 24.58 15.00
C ALA A 60 5.72 25.51 13.90
N GLU A 61 4.87 26.42 13.45
CA GLU A 61 5.25 27.46 12.49
C GLU A 61 5.59 28.78 13.17
N VAL A 62 5.18 28.93 14.44
CA VAL A 62 5.41 30.11 15.27
C VAL A 62 5.92 29.73 16.65
N THR A 63 6.52 30.69 17.35
CA THR A 63 7.12 30.49 18.68
C THR A 63 6.16 30.87 19.80
N GLY A 64 5.93 29.98 20.76
CA GLY A 64 5.08 30.24 21.93
C GLY A 64 5.08 29.10 22.94
N VAL A 65 4.20 29.18 23.93
CA VAL A 65 3.94 28.11 24.88
C VAL A 65 2.80 27.23 24.32
N LEU A 66 2.97 25.94 24.37
CA LEU A 66 1.95 24.98 23.92
C LEU A 66 0.85 24.89 24.99
N GLU A 67 -0.38 25.25 24.65
CA GLU A 67 -1.52 25.20 25.57
C GLU A 67 -2.20 23.83 25.53
N ASN A 68 -2.52 23.38 24.32
CA ASN A 68 -3.19 22.12 24.06
C ASN A 68 -2.46 21.33 22.97
N ILE A 69 -2.54 20.00 23.07
CA ILE A 69 -2.05 19.06 22.05
C ILE A 69 -2.80 17.76 22.19
N LEU A 70 -3.14 17.14 21.07
CA LEU A 70 -3.77 15.84 21.01
C LEU A 70 -2.82 14.72 21.46
N ASP A 71 -3.40 13.64 21.94
CA ASP A 71 -2.64 12.51 22.46
C ASP A 71 -2.36 11.45 21.39
N VAL A 72 -1.43 10.57 21.69
CA VAL A 72 -1.10 9.42 20.83
C VAL A 72 -2.33 8.50 20.71
N GLY A 73 -2.68 8.16 19.47
CA GLY A 73 -3.85 7.35 19.14
C GLY A 73 -5.07 8.16 18.70
N ASP A 74 -5.09 9.47 18.91
CA ASP A 74 -6.20 10.32 18.46
C ASP A 74 -6.30 10.32 16.94
N GLN A 75 -7.54 10.22 16.45
CA GLN A 75 -7.87 10.27 15.04
C GLN A 75 -8.32 11.66 14.65
N LEU A 76 -7.88 12.12 13.51
CA LEU A 76 -8.11 13.47 13.00
C LEU A 76 -8.59 13.44 11.57
N GLU A 77 -9.49 14.33 11.24
CA GLU A 77 -9.77 14.70 9.86
C GLU A 77 -8.83 15.82 9.39
N LYS A 78 -8.73 15.98 8.09
CA LYS A 78 -7.98 17.10 7.50
C LYS A 78 -8.52 18.43 8.01
N ASN A 79 -7.65 19.36 8.40
CA ASN A 79 -7.88 20.69 8.98
C ASN A 79 -8.35 20.69 10.45
N GLU A 80 -8.52 19.54 11.10
CA GLU A 80 -8.76 19.54 12.55
C GLU A 80 -7.53 20.02 13.33
N VAL A 81 -7.79 20.52 14.53
CA VAL A 81 -6.75 21.10 15.39
C VAL A 81 -5.95 19.99 16.05
N ILE A 82 -4.64 20.02 15.86
CA ILE A 82 -3.67 19.14 16.50
C ILE A 82 -3.18 19.71 17.82
N ALA A 83 -2.85 21.03 17.80
CA ALA A 83 -2.27 21.70 18.92
C ALA A 83 -2.58 23.21 18.87
N GLU A 84 -2.58 23.85 20.03
CA GLU A 84 -2.78 25.28 20.21
C GLU A 84 -1.57 25.86 20.95
N ILE A 85 -1.04 26.93 20.40
CA ILE A 85 0.06 27.71 20.96
C ILE A 85 -0.53 29.01 21.50
N ASP A 86 -0.10 29.49 22.68
CA ASP A 86 -0.53 30.76 23.28
C ASP A 86 -0.55 31.88 22.23
N ASP A 87 -1.74 32.33 21.92
CA ASP A 87 -2.02 33.30 20.86
C ASP A 87 -2.00 34.75 21.31
N LEU A 88 -1.90 35.05 22.64
CA LEU A 88 -2.08 36.39 23.20
C LEU A 88 -1.16 37.39 22.52
N LYS A 89 0.11 37.06 22.37
CA LYS A 89 1.12 37.91 21.73
C LYS A 89 0.74 38.28 20.29
N TYR A 90 0.28 37.30 19.53
CA TYR A 90 -0.07 37.44 18.11
C TYR A 90 -1.36 38.22 17.93
N ARG A 91 -2.33 38.00 18.79
CA ARG A 91 -3.60 38.74 18.83
C ARG A 91 -3.39 40.20 19.17
N LEU A 92 -2.49 40.51 20.14
CA LEU A 92 -2.13 41.87 20.47
C LEU A 92 -1.42 42.57 19.31
N ALA A 93 -0.46 41.91 18.65
CA ALA A 93 0.23 42.43 17.46
C ALA A 93 -0.73 42.71 16.30
N LEU A 94 -1.69 41.81 16.05
CA LEU A 94 -2.72 41.98 15.05
C LEU A 94 -3.60 43.20 15.36
N ASN A 95 -4.01 43.37 16.61
CA ASN A 95 -4.82 44.53 17.06
C ASN A 95 -4.08 45.85 16.90
N GLU A 96 -2.78 45.90 17.26
CA GLU A 96 -1.92 47.06 17.08
C GLU A 96 -1.87 47.48 15.61
N ILE A 97 -1.48 46.59 14.73
CA ILE A 97 -1.36 46.88 13.29
C ILE A 97 -2.72 47.23 12.68
N SER A 98 -3.80 46.57 13.11
CA SER A 98 -5.15 46.86 12.60
C SER A 98 -5.62 48.27 12.97
N ALA A 99 -5.22 48.77 14.13
CA ALA A 99 -5.52 50.16 14.57
C ALA A 99 -4.80 51.24 13.72
N GLU A 100 -3.63 50.90 13.15
CA GLU A 100 -2.89 51.81 12.27
C GLU A 100 -3.54 51.97 10.87
N VAL A 101 -4.39 51.07 10.44
CA VAL A 101 -5.00 51.06 9.08
C VAL A 101 -5.88 52.30 8.90
N LYS A 102 -6.81 52.52 9.83
CA LYS A 102 -7.83 53.58 9.69
C LYS A 102 -7.29 54.99 9.58
N PRO A 103 -6.29 55.42 10.38
CA PRO A 103 -5.64 56.75 10.23
C PRO A 103 -5.04 56.94 8.83
N ILE A 104 -4.34 55.91 8.31
CA ILE A 104 -3.70 56.01 6.97
C ILE A 104 -4.74 56.05 5.88
N GLU A 105 -5.81 55.26 5.95
CA GLU A 105 -6.93 55.34 5.01
C GLU A 105 -7.59 56.72 5.01
N THR A 106 -7.69 57.33 6.20
CA THR A 106 -8.22 58.68 6.31
C THR A 106 -7.31 59.70 5.66
N MET A 107 -5.95 59.58 5.79
CA MET A 107 -5.00 60.44 5.07
C MET A 107 -5.08 60.26 3.54
N VAL A 108 -5.18 59.05 3.04
CA VAL A 108 -5.37 58.82 1.60
C VAL A 108 -6.61 59.55 1.09
N GLU A 109 -7.71 59.42 1.79
CA GLU A 109 -8.96 60.06 1.38
C GLU A 109 -8.89 61.60 1.50
N PHE A 110 -8.23 62.10 2.53
CA PHE A 110 -7.99 63.54 2.69
C PHE A 110 -7.19 64.12 1.51
N PHE A 111 -6.03 63.54 1.20
CA PHE A 111 -5.21 64.02 0.08
C PHE A 111 -5.88 63.83 -1.28
N ARG A 112 -6.64 62.79 -1.46
CA ARG A 112 -7.43 62.59 -2.68
C ARG A 112 -8.43 63.74 -2.89
N LYS A 113 -9.21 64.09 -1.87
CA LYS A 113 -10.19 65.19 -1.93
C LYS A 113 -9.50 66.53 -2.11
N GLU A 114 -8.38 66.74 -1.45
CA GLU A 114 -7.62 67.98 -1.56
C GLU A 114 -7.01 68.14 -2.95
N ALA A 115 -6.47 67.08 -3.54
CA ALA A 115 -5.96 67.09 -4.91
C ALA A 115 -7.09 67.41 -5.93
N GLU A 116 -8.26 66.82 -5.78
CA GLU A 116 -9.44 67.10 -6.64
C GLU A 116 -9.88 68.58 -6.50
N ARG A 117 -9.81 69.17 -5.28
CA ARG A 117 -10.15 70.56 -5.07
C ARG A 117 -9.12 71.49 -5.76
N LEU A 118 -7.83 71.19 -5.58
CA LEU A 118 -6.72 71.95 -6.13
C LEU A 118 -6.67 71.85 -7.66
N GLU A 119 -7.00 70.71 -8.28
CA GLU A 119 -7.07 70.51 -9.73
C GLU A 119 -8.07 71.49 -10.38
N LYS A 120 -9.22 71.69 -9.74
CA LYS A 120 -10.22 72.65 -10.22
C LYS A 120 -9.68 74.10 -10.13
N LEU A 121 -8.91 74.48 -9.12
CA LEU A 121 -8.32 75.81 -8.93
C LEU A 121 -7.11 76.01 -9.85
N ALA A 122 -6.29 75.04 -10.10
CA ALA A 122 -5.08 75.07 -10.92
C ALA A 122 -5.34 75.48 -12.38
N LYS A 123 -6.59 75.25 -12.88
CA LYS A 123 -7.02 75.72 -14.21
C LYS A 123 -7.02 77.21 -14.36
N GLN A 124 -6.99 77.94 -13.24
CA GLN A 124 -7.09 79.45 -13.20
C GLN A 124 -5.87 80.13 -12.59
N ASN A 125 -4.97 79.44 -11.92
CA ASN A 125 -3.85 80.03 -11.18
C ASN A 125 -2.62 79.09 -11.11
N ASN A 126 -1.43 79.62 -11.52
CA ASN A 126 -0.18 78.84 -11.50
C ASN A 126 0.31 78.53 -10.09
N ALA A 127 0.02 79.30 -9.08
CA ALA A 127 0.36 78.97 -7.68
C ALA A 127 -0.40 77.68 -7.21
N ALA A 128 -1.60 77.49 -7.64
CA ALA A 128 -2.36 76.33 -7.33
C ALA A 128 -1.82 75.02 -8.00
N ARG A 129 -1.06 75.14 -9.10
CA ARG A 129 -0.39 73.98 -9.75
C ARG A 129 0.70 73.38 -8.86
N ASN A 130 1.61 74.23 -8.31
CA ASN A 130 2.65 73.72 -7.43
C ASN A 130 2.07 73.02 -6.19
N GLN A 131 0.98 73.58 -5.67
CA GLN A 131 0.31 73.01 -4.50
C GLN A 131 -0.42 71.70 -4.87
N LEU A 132 -0.97 71.56 -6.08
CA LEU A 132 -1.53 70.34 -6.61
C LEU A 132 -0.46 69.23 -6.73
N ASP A 133 0.70 69.56 -7.35
CA ASP A 133 1.81 68.61 -7.51
C ASP A 133 2.31 68.10 -6.15
N GLN A 134 2.43 68.96 -5.14
CA GLN A 134 2.81 68.59 -3.78
C GLN A 134 1.75 67.71 -3.11
N THR A 135 0.45 68.02 -3.32
CA THR A 135 -0.64 67.24 -2.73
C THR A 135 -0.76 65.89 -3.39
N GLN A 136 -0.52 65.79 -4.72
CA GLN A 136 -0.46 64.50 -5.43
C GLN A 136 0.69 63.62 -4.93
N ALA A 137 1.88 64.20 -4.74
CA ALA A 137 3.01 63.47 -4.14
C ALA A 137 2.68 62.96 -2.73
N SER A 138 2.01 63.77 -1.90
CA SER A 138 1.56 63.34 -0.56
C SER A 138 0.47 62.25 -0.61
N HIS A 139 -0.42 62.32 -1.60
CA HIS A 139 -1.42 61.26 -1.83
C HIS A 139 -0.74 59.95 -2.22
N ASP A 140 0.23 60.00 -3.15
CA ASP A 140 0.98 58.83 -3.59
C ASP A 140 1.80 58.22 -2.43
N GLU A 141 2.39 59.06 -1.57
CA GLU A 141 3.06 58.61 -0.35
C GLU A 141 2.06 57.89 0.59
N ALA A 142 0.89 58.47 0.81
CA ALA A 142 -0.15 57.87 1.66
C ALA A 142 -0.66 56.54 1.07
N LEU A 143 -0.80 56.46 -0.26
CA LEU A 143 -1.12 55.21 -0.98
C LEU A 143 -0.04 54.12 -0.82
N ALA A 144 1.22 54.53 -0.82
CA ALA A 144 2.32 53.61 -0.55
C ALA A 144 2.29 53.12 0.91
N LYS A 145 2.04 53.98 1.86
CA LYS A 145 1.93 53.67 3.29
C LYS A 145 0.78 52.69 3.57
N ILE A 146 -0.41 52.91 2.95
CA ILE A 146 -1.57 51.95 3.15
C ILE A 146 -1.26 50.57 2.60
N LYS A 147 -0.50 50.46 1.49
CA LYS A 147 -0.07 49.17 0.97
C LYS A 147 0.85 48.43 1.93
N ILE A 148 1.81 49.15 2.52
CA ILE A 148 2.75 48.59 3.49
C ILE A 148 2.01 48.08 4.74
N ILE A 149 1.11 48.91 5.32
CA ILE A 149 0.41 48.49 6.53
C ILE A 149 -0.56 47.32 6.29
N LYS A 150 -1.23 47.28 5.12
CA LYS A 150 -2.07 46.15 4.73
C LYS A 150 -1.27 44.87 4.57
N ALA A 151 -0.04 44.95 4.05
CA ALA A 151 0.86 43.81 4.01
C ALA A 151 1.26 43.31 5.42
N LYS A 152 1.62 44.25 6.32
CA LYS A 152 1.91 43.92 7.73
C LYS A 152 0.69 43.28 8.41
N LEU A 153 -0.51 43.81 8.17
CA LEU A 153 -1.74 43.26 8.72
C LEU A 153 -1.98 41.81 8.25
N ALA A 154 -1.71 41.56 6.98
CA ALA A 154 -1.83 40.20 6.44
C ALA A 154 -0.83 39.24 7.10
N MET A 155 0.41 39.66 7.31
CA MET A 155 1.42 38.86 8.03
C MET A 155 1.01 38.59 9.48
N ALA A 156 0.52 39.59 10.21
CA ALA A 156 0.10 39.42 11.59
C ALA A 156 -1.12 38.45 11.71
N ARG A 157 -2.00 38.45 10.71
CA ARG A 157 -3.11 37.47 10.64
C ARG A 157 -2.61 36.07 10.39
N ASP A 158 -1.68 35.89 9.47
CA ASP A 158 -1.06 34.61 9.14
C ASP A 158 -0.31 34.03 10.36
N ASP A 159 0.45 34.88 11.08
CA ASP A 159 1.13 34.49 12.31
C ASP A 159 0.14 34.06 13.42
N LEU A 160 -0.99 34.73 13.53
CA LEU A 160 -2.04 34.37 14.49
C LEU A 160 -2.71 33.03 14.07
N ASP A 161 -3.00 32.84 12.79
CA ASP A 161 -3.59 31.57 12.29
C ASP A 161 -2.66 30.39 12.56
N LYS A 162 -1.35 30.59 12.44
CA LYS A 162 -0.31 29.59 12.71
C LYS A 162 -0.16 29.20 14.18
N THR A 163 -0.76 29.93 15.11
CA THR A 163 -0.83 29.51 16.53
C THR A 163 -1.71 28.28 16.69
N THR A 164 -2.64 28.06 15.77
CA THR A 164 -3.48 26.86 15.71
C THR A 164 -2.91 25.88 14.70
N VAL A 165 -2.22 24.85 15.19
CA VAL A 165 -1.61 23.81 14.35
C VAL A 165 -2.68 22.83 13.88
N ARG A 166 -2.83 22.66 12.55
CA ARG A 166 -3.89 21.84 11.95
C ARG A 166 -3.34 20.64 11.18
N ALA A 167 -4.17 19.61 11.10
CA ALA A 167 -3.87 18.39 10.35
C ALA A 167 -3.86 18.64 8.82
N PRO A 168 -2.75 18.42 8.11
CA PRO A 168 -2.69 18.59 6.65
C PRO A 168 -3.44 17.50 5.90
N PHE A 169 -3.71 16.36 6.53
CA PHE A 169 -4.48 15.24 6.02
C PHE A 169 -5.10 14.44 7.16
N THR A 170 -6.11 13.64 6.84
CA THR A 170 -6.78 12.71 7.78
C THR A 170 -5.82 11.61 8.21
N GLY A 171 -5.71 11.36 9.52
CA GLY A 171 -4.77 10.38 10.05
C GLY A 171 -4.90 10.14 11.55
N VAL A 172 -3.89 9.46 12.09
CA VAL A 172 -3.75 9.14 13.51
C VAL A 172 -2.46 9.72 14.04
N VAL A 173 -2.49 10.30 15.24
CA VAL A 173 -1.29 10.74 15.95
C VAL A 173 -0.50 9.51 16.38
N MET A 174 0.65 9.28 15.76
CA MET A 174 1.52 8.14 16.07
C MET A 174 2.50 8.44 17.22
N GLU A 175 3.05 9.64 17.21
CA GLU A 175 4.03 10.09 18.21
C GLU A 175 3.73 11.54 18.61
N ARG A 176 3.97 11.85 19.87
CA ARG A 176 3.92 13.21 20.41
C ARG A 176 5.31 13.58 20.92
N TYR A 177 5.86 14.68 20.41
CA TYR A 177 7.23 15.13 20.72
C TYR A 177 7.28 16.21 21.80
N LYS A 178 6.15 16.86 22.08
CA LYS A 178 6.02 17.99 23.02
C LYS A 178 4.83 17.75 23.96
N THR A 179 4.84 18.42 25.10
CA THR A 179 3.75 18.39 26.07
C THR A 179 3.18 19.78 26.33
N PRO A 180 1.88 19.89 26.77
CA PRO A 180 1.33 21.18 27.18
C PRO A 180 2.19 21.85 28.26
N GLY A 181 2.35 23.18 28.13
CA GLY A 181 3.22 23.97 28.98
C GLY A 181 4.66 24.09 28.48
N GLU A 182 5.10 23.29 27.53
CA GLU A 182 6.42 23.46 26.92
C GLU A 182 6.43 24.65 25.94
N ARG A 183 7.56 25.32 25.90
CA ARG A 183 7.85 26.34 24.88
C ARG A 183 8.29 25.63 23.59
N VAL A 184 7.71 26.05 22.47
CA VAL A 184 8.08 25.62 21.13
C VAL A 184 8.62 26.77 20.31
N GLU A 185 9.54 26.48 19.40
CA GLU A 185 10.05 27.43 18.41
C GLU A 185 9.58 27.02 17.00
N ALA A 186 9.59 27.96 16.08
CA ALA A 186 9.27 27.69 14.69
C ALA A 186 10.22 26.60 14.14
N GLY A 187 9.67 25.50 13.62
CA GLY A 187 10.40 24.33 13.15
C GLY A 187 10.44 23.16 14.15
N ASP A 188 10.07 23.36 15.43
CA ASP A 188 10.00 22.27 16.40
C ASP A 188 8.91 21.26 16.04
N GLN A 189 9.25 19.98 16.01
CA GLN A 189 8.29 18.91 15.77
C GLN A 189 7.35 18.77 16.97
N ILE A 190 6.05 18.77 16.71
CA ILE A 190 4.99 18.65 17.73
C ILE A 190 4.46 17.23 17.78
N VAL A 191 3.97 16.71 16.64
CA VAL A 191 3.45 15.36 16.51
C VAL A 191 3.89 14.72 15.20
N ARG A 192 3.82 13.39 15.14
CA ARG A 192 3.87 12.62 13.90
C ARG A 192 2.49 12.11 13.56
N LEU A 193 1.99 12.50 12.39
CA LEU A 193 0.67 12.14 11.87
C LEU A 193 0.82 11.16 10.72
N ILE A 194 0.12 10.02 10.79
CA ILE A 194 0.12 8.99 9.74
C ILE A 194 -1.28 8.80 9.18
N ASN A 195 -1.39 8.77 7.86
CA ASN A 195 -2.64 8.43 7.19
C ASN A 195 -2.86 6.92 7.23
N THR A 196 -3.92 6.48 7.91
CA THR A 196 -4.33 5.08 8.01
C THR A 196 -5.45 4.69 7.03
N GLY A 197 -6.08 5.67 6.39
CA GLY A 197 -7.15 5.44 5.40
C GLY A 197 -6.62 5.20 3.98
N LYS A 198 -5.41 5.70 3.66
CA LYS A 198 -4.72 5.45 2.38
C LYS A 198 -3.40 4.76 2.66
N ILE A 199 -3.41 3.44 2.57
CA ILE A 199 -2.25 2.61 2.82
C ILE A 199 -1.70 2.02 1.52
N GLU A 200 -0.42 1.68 1.53
CA GLU A 200 0.25 0.99 0.42
C GLU A 200 1.31 0.03 0.98
N VAL A 201 1.72 -0.94 0.17
CA VAL A 201 2.87 -1.78 0.51
C VAL A 201 4.12 -1.18 -0.09
N GLN A 202 5.09 -0.92 0.75
CA GLN A 202 6.46 -0.64 0.36
C GLN A 202 7.23 -1.97 0.31
N ALA A 203 7.79 -2.31 -0.84
CA ALA A 203 8.64 -3.49 -0.97
C ALA A 203 9.94 -3.15 -1.70
N ARG A 204 11.00 -3.87 -1.36
CA ARG A 204 12.31 -3.75 -2.01
C ARG A 204 12.58 -5.00 -2.85
N ILE A 205 12.80 -4.79 -4.13
CA ILE A 205 12.97 -5.84 -5.14
C ILE A 205 14.40 -5.87 -5.69
N PRO A 206 14.92 -7.03 -6.09
CA PRO A 206 16.22 -7.12 -6.76
C PRO A 206 16.24 -6.39 -8.12
N GLN A 207 17.39 -5.95 -8.54
CA GLN A 207 17.61 -5.31 -9.84
C GLN A 207 17.10 -6.14 -11.02
N LYS A 208 17.21 -7.48 -10.96
CA LYS A 208 16.64 -8.38 -11.98
C LYS A 208 15.15 -8.19 -12.15
N SER A 209 14.43 -8.10 -11.04
CA SER A 209 12.97 -7.94 -11.01
C SER A 209 12.51 -6.59 -11.55
N PHE A 210 13.30 -5.55 -11.31
CA PHE A 210 12.92 -4.18 -11.67
C PHE A 210 12.60 -4.01 -13.16
N LYS A 211 13.31 -4.74 -14.03
CA LYS A 211 13.12 -4.71 -15.49
C LYS A 211 11.77 -5.30 -15.94
N HIS A 212 11.10 -6.02 -15.07
CA HIS A 212 9.89 -6.79 -15.37
C HIS A 212 8.68 -6.30 -14.58
N ILE A 213 8.81 -5.15 -13.89
CA ILE A 213 7.73 -4.55 -13.10
C ILE A 213 7.50 -3.12 -13.60
N ASN A 214 6.24 -2.86 -13.98
CA ASN A 214 5.79 -1.55 -14.41
C ASN A 214 4.64 -1.06 -13.54
N ALA A 215 4.40 0.24 -13.54
CA ALA A 215 3.18 0.79 -12.96
C ALA A 215 1.95 0.18 -13.65
N GLY A 216 0.96 -0.23 -12.84
CA GLY A 216 -0.24 -0.92 -13.31
C GLY A 216 -0.15 -2.46 -13.23
N ASP A 217 1.03 -3.04 -13.04
CA ASP A 217 1.15 -4.50 -12.88
C ASP A 217 0.49 -4.97 -11.60
N ILE A 218 -0.13 -6.15 -11.67
CA ILE A 218 -0.78 -6.78 -10.52
C ILE A 218 0.17 -7.81 -9.92
N LEU A 219 0.52 -7.62 -8.65
CA LEU A 219 1.37 -8.53 -7.88
C LEU A 219 0.57 -9.18 -6.75
N SER A 220 0.97 -10.41 -6.38
CA SER A 220 0.42 -11.09 -5.20
C SER A 220 1.13 -10.61 -3.95
N ILE A 221 0.36 -10.31 -2.91
CA ILE A 221 0.83 -9.89 -1.59
C ILE A 221 0.35 -10.91 -0.57
N LYS A 222 1.27 -11.51 0.15
CA LYS A 222 0.98 -12.47 1.23
C LYS A 222 1.12 -11.74 2.57
N GLY A 223 0.04 -11.67 3.31
CA GLY A 223 -0.03 -11.07 4.64
C GLY A 223 -0.73 -11.97 5.65
N PRO A 224 -1.07 -11.44 6.84
CA PRO A 224 -1.65 -12.23 7.94
C PRO A 224 -2.96 -12.94 7.57
N SER A 225 -3.83 -12.34 6.76
CA SER A 225 -5.12 -12.90 6.35
C SER A 225 -5.06 -13.69 5.03
N GLY A 226 -3.87 -14.02 4.53
CA GLY A 226 -3.70 -14.79 3.30
C GLY A 226 -3.05 -14.01 2.16
N VAL A 227 -3.31 -14.47 0.92
CA VAL A 227 -2.76 -13.85 -0.29
C VAL A 227 -3.83 -13.00 -0.94
N ILE A 228 -3.49 -11.74 -1.20
CA ILE A 228 -4.32 -10.77 -1.92
C ILE A 228 -3.59 -10.27 -3.16
N LYS A 229 -4.29 -9.58 -4.04
CA LYS A 229 -3.69 -8.88 -5.19
C LYS A 229 -3.54 -7.40 -4.89
N GLY A 230 -2.46 -6.81 -5.38
CA GLY A 230 -2.25 -5.37 -5.32
C GLY A 230 -1.68 -4.86 -6.64
N THR A 231 -1.94 -3.59 -6.95
CA THR A 231 -1.49 -2.94 -8.18
C THR A 231 -0.25 -2.08 -7.91
N VAL A 232 0.79 -2.28 -8.69
CA VAL A 232 2.00 -1.45 -8.61
C VAL A 232 1.64 -0.01 -9.00
N ARG A 233 1.70 0.91 -8.03
CA ARG A 233 1.49 2.33 -8.28
C ARG A 233 2.72 2.97 -8.93
N VAL A 234 3.90 2.61 -8.42
CA VAL A 234 5.17 3.11 -8.92
C VAL A 234 6.32 2.15 -8.64
N ALA A 235 7.22 2.01 -9.58
CA ALA A 235 8.54 1.41 -9.39
C ALA A 235 9.57 2.55 -9.46
N ILE A 236 10.35 2.75 -8.40
CA ILE A 236 11.27 3.88 -8.29
C ILE A 236 12.59 3.50 -8.97
N PRO A 237 13.01 4.22 -10.03
CA PRO A 237 14.20 3.86 -10.82
C PRO A 237 15.52 4.33 -10.15
N VAL A 238 15.55 4.30 -8.82
CA VAL A 238 16.72 4.61 -8.01
C VAL A 238 16.97 3.45 -7.07
N GLY A 239 18.01 2.70 -7.32
CA GLY A 239 18.42 1.60 -6.45
C GLY A 239 19.35 2.07 -5.35
N ASP A 240 19.30 1.40 -4.22
CA ASP A 240 20.27 1.57 -3.14
C ASP A 240 21.64 1.00 -3.61
N ASP A 241 22.69 1.76 -3.46
CA ASP A 241 24.04 1.43 -3.98
C ASP A 241 24.72 0.28 -3.24
N ILE A 242 24.32 0.02 -1.99
CA ILE A 242 24.85 -1.06 -1.15
C ILE A 242 24.06 -2.34 -1.39
N SER A 243 22.75 -2.30 -1.18
CA SER A 243 21.89 -3.49 -1.26
C SER A 243 21.51 -3.88 -2.69
N ARG A 244 21.63 -2.96 -3.66
CA ARG A 244 21.21 -3.14 -5.06
C ARG A 244 19.71 -3.44 -5.19
N LEU A 245 18.90 -2.99 -4.23
CA LEU A 245 17.46 -3.14 -4.22
C LEU A 245 16.78 -1.87 -4.73
N TYR A 246 15.68 -2.05 -5.44
CA TYR A 246 14.81 -1.00 -5.95
C TYR A 246 13.50 -1.01 -5.18
N GLU A 247 12.96 0.16 -4.89
CA GLU A 247 11.71 0.29 -4.17
C GLU A 247 10.52 0.29 -5.13
N ILE A 248 9.48 -0.47 -4.77
CA ILE A 248 8.16 -0.43 -5.40
C ILE A 248 7.09 -0.10 -4.37
N ARG A 249 6.05 0.58 -4.82
CA ARG A 249 4.87 0.91 -4.04
C ARG A 249 3.66 0.26 -4.67
N ILE A 250 2.88 -0.44 -3.87
CA ILE A 250 1.76 -1.26 -4.33
C ILE A 250 0.52 -0.83 -3.58
N GLU A 251 -0.49 -0.40 -4.31
CA GLU A 251 -1.83 -0.13 -3.78
C GLU A 251 -2.61 -1.44 -3.68
N PHE A 252 -3.43 -1.59 -2.64
CA PHE A 252 -4.25 -2.78 -2.43
C PHE A 252 -5.53 -2.43 -1.69
N GLU A 253 -6.58 -3.19 -1.95
CA GLU A 253 -7.88 -3.04 -1.30
C GLU A 253 -7.98 -3.99 -0.11
N ASN A 254 -7.45 -3.57 1.03
CA ASN A 254 -7.62 -4.29 2.29
C ASN A 254 -7.39 -3.34 3.46
N THR A 255 -8.45 -3.03 4.17
CA THR A 255 -8.40 -2.12 5.33
C THR A 255 -8.12 -2.81 6.66
N THR A 256 -7.95 -4.14 6.66
CA THR A 256 -7.74 -4.91 7.89
C THR A 256 -6.26 -5.00 8.32
N TRP A 257 -5.32 -4.66 7.44
CA TRP A 257 -3.90 -4.67 7.78
C TRP A 257 -3.47 -3.30 8.27
N PRO A 258 -3.07 -3.16 9.55
CA PRO A 258 -2.59 -1.89 10.07
C PRO A 258 -1.25 -1.49 9.45
N VAL A 259 -0.95 -0.20 9.47
CA VAL A 259 0.38 0.33 9.14
C VAL A 259 1.43 -0.36 10.01
N GLY A 260 2.58 -0.71 9.43
CA GLY A 260 3.62 -1.49 10.09
C GLY A 260 3.51 -3.00 9.87
N THR A 261 2.41 -3.51 9.31
CA THR A 261 2.26 -4.95 9.03
C THR A 261 3.33 -5.42 8.04
N ALA A 262 4.05 -6.48 8.45
CA ALA A 262 4.99 -7.17 7.56
C ALA A 262 4.25 -8.06 6.56
N VAL A 263 4.62 -7.97 5.30
CA VAL A 263 4.04 -8.73 4.19
C VAL A 263 5.14 -9.28 3.28
N GLN A 264 4.77 -10.18 2.39
CA GLN A 264 5.64 -10.65 1.31
C GLN A 264 5.01 -10.32 -0.04
N VAL A 265 5.80 -9.85 -0.98
CA VAL A 265 5.36 -9.50 -2.33
C VAL A 265 5.99 -10.47 -3.33
N ALA A 266 5.18 -10.99 -4.24
CA ALA A 266 5.64 -11.86 -5.30
C ALA A 266 6.29 -11.03 -6.41
N SER A 267 7.62 -11.09 -6.50
CA SER A 267 8.42 -10.33 -7.44
C SER A 267 8.89 -11.21 -8.60
N PRO A 268 8.56 -10.91 -9.87
CA PRO A 268 9.03 -11.67 -11.03
C PRO A 268 10.53 -11.47 -11.22
N LEU A 269 11.23 -12.54 -11.59
CA LEU A 269 12.69 -12.53 -11.88
C LEU A 269 13.00 -12.47 -13.36
N ASP A 270 12.02 -12.78 -14.22
CA ASP A 270 12.18 -12.83 -15.67
C ASP A 270 10.85 -12.52 -16.36
N LYS A 271 10.88 -12.44 -17.69
CA LYS A 271 9.68 -12.30 -18.51
C LYS A 271 8.75 -13.47 -18.33
N LYS A 272 7.48 -13.21 -18.52
CA LYS A 272 6.46 -14.25 -18.60
C LYS A 272 6.67 -15.13 -19.84
N GLN A 273 6.45 -16.42 -19.69
CA GLN A 273 6.55 -17.43 -20.74
C GLN A 273 5.29 -18.30 -20.74
N ASN A 274 4.80 -18.64 -21.93
CA ASN A 274 3.73 -19.59 -22.08
C ASN A 274 4.26 -21.00 -21.87
N VAL A 275 3.76 -21.69 -20.86
CA VAL A 275 4.21 -23.03 -20.50
C VAL A 275 3.05 -23.89 -20.03
N ILE A 276 3.16 -25.20 -20.24
CA ILE A 276 2.24 -26.14 -19.60
C ILE A 276 2.58 -26.18 -18.11
N ALA A 277 1.63 -25.77 -17.29
CA ALA A 277 1.78 -25.67 -15.85
C ALA A 277 0.68 -26.39 -15.11
N VAL A 278 1.02 -26.89 -13.93
CA VAL A 278 0.10 -27.52 -12.98
C VAL A 278 0.17 -26.79 -11.64
N PRO A 279 -0.88 -26.84 -10.80
CA PRO A 279 -0.80 -26.36 -9.44
C PRO A 279 0.37 -27.03 -8.68
N ARG A 280 1.07 -26.28 -7.85
CA ARG A 280 2.21 -26.81 -7.07
C ARG A 280 1.84 -28.03 -6.22
N ASP A 281 0.61 -28.09 -5.73
CA ASP A 281 0.08 -29.21 -4.93
C ASP A 281 -0.05 -30.52 -5.72
N ALA A 282 0.07 -30.47 -7.07
CA ALA A 282 0.06 -31.67 -7.91
C ALA A 282 1.35 -32.49 -7.83
N LEU A 283 2.47 -31.83 -7.45
CA LEU A 283 3.77 -32.46 -7.42
C LEU A 283 3.91 -33.45 -6.26
N VAL A 284 4.41 -34.63 -6.55
CA VAL A 284 4.76 -35.66 -5.56
C VAL A 284 6.23 -35.98 -5.69
N ILE A 285 6.97 -35.81 -4.61
CA ILE A 285 8.40 -36.14 -4.56
C ILE A 285 8.55 -37.60 -4.18
N ARG A 286 9.20 -38.37 -5.02
CA ARG A 286 9.53 -39.80 -4.80
C ARG A 286 11.04 -40.01 -4.82
N GLN A 287 11.53 -41.14 -4.39
CA GLN A 287 12.96 -41.50 -4.49
C GLN A 287 13.48 -41.46 -5.94
N SER A 288 12.58 -41.75 -6.89
CA SER A 288 12.89 -41.75 -8.33
C SER A 288 12.80 -40.39 -9.00
N GLY A 289 12.47 -39.34 -8.27
CA GLY A 289 12.30 -37.95 -8.79
C GLY A 289 10.91 -37.38 -8.54
N VAL A 290 10.60 -36.32 -9.26
CA VAL A 290 9.32 -35.62 -9.18
C VAL A 290 8.32 -36.32 -10.14
N VAL A 291 7.14 -36.57 -9.63
CA VAL A 291 6.05 -37.19 -10.42
C VAL A 291 4.75 -36.44 -10.20
N ILE A 292 3.83 -36.57 -11.15
CA ILE A 292 2.43 -36.17 -11.01
C ILE A 292 1.51 -37.37 -11.33
N TYR A 293 0.26 -37.26 -10.90
CA TYR A 293 -0.75 -38.29 -11.26
C TYR A 293 -1.77 -37.65 -12.19
N ARG A 294 -1.90 -38.22 -13.41
CA ARG A 294 -2.96 -37.93 -14.37
C ARG A 294 -4.08 -38.92 -14.18
N ILE A 295 -5.33 -38.51 -14.34
CA ILE A 295 -6.49 -39.35 -14.33
C ILE A 295 -6.94 -39.61 -15.77
N ASN A 296 -6.91 -40.89 -16.19
CA ASN A 296 -7.37 -41.29 -17.52
C ASN A 296 -8.92 -41.34 -17.61
N ASP A 297 -9.45 -41.66 -18.78
CA ASP A 297 -10.90 -41.74 -19.02
C ASP A 297 -11.60 -42.84 -18.23
N GLU A 298 -10.86 -43.88 -17.80
CA GLU A 298 -11.34 -44.98 -16.97
C GLU A 298 -11.31 -44.65 -15.46
N ASN A 299 -10.99 -43.40 -15.09
CA ASN A 299 -10.78 -42.94 -13.71
C ASN A 299 -9.68 -43.71 -12.96
N GLN A 300 -8.60 -44.08 -13.66
CA GLN A 300 -7.41 -44.66 -13.07
C GLN A 300 -6.28 -43.65 -13.00
N ALA A 301 -5.48 -43.72 -11.93
CA ALA A 301 -4.35 -42.86 -11.72
C ALA A 301 -3.12 -43.35 -12.51
N GLU A 302 -2.66 -42.55 -13.44
CA GLU A 302 -1.44 -42.76 -14.21
C GLU A 302 -0.30 -41.92 -13.63
N LEU A 303 0.80 -42.57 -13.26
CA LEU A 303 2.00 -41.90 -12.76
C LEU A 303 2.83 -41.39 -13.93
N ILE A 304 3.09 -40.09 -13.98
CA ILE A 304 3.89 -39.42 -15.01
C ILE A 304 5.12 -38.80 -14.36
N PRO A 305 6.33 -39.27 -14.67
CA PRO A 305 7.57 -38.60 -14.28
C PRO A 305 7.65 -37.27 -15.00
N VAL A 306 8.06 -36.23 -14.27
CA VAL A 306 8.15 -34.86 -14.81
C VAL A 306 9.44 -34.16 -14.34
N GLU A 307 9.96 -33.31 -15.21
CA GLU A 307 10.93 -32.30 -14.83
C GLU A 307 10.20 -30.98 -14.54
N THR A 308 10.65 -30.28 -13.51
CA THR A 308 10.05 -29.00 -13.14
C THR A 308 10.87 -27.85 -13.69
N GLY A 309 10.19 -26.85 -14.25
CA GLY A 309 10.80 -25.64 -14.78
C GLY A 309 10.48 -24.42 -13.94
N ILE A 310 10.10 -23.32 -14.61
CA ILE A 310 9.76 -22.06 -13.94
C ILE A 310 8.50 -22.20 -13.10
N ALA A 311 8.44 -21.46 -12.01
CA ALA A 311 7.32 -21.48 -11.08
C ALA A 311 6.92 -20.08 -10.64
N ASN A 312 5.62 -19.86 -10.48
CA ASN A 312 5.09 -18.69 -9.80
C ASN A 312 4.54 -19.08 -8.41
N THR A 313 3.71 -18.23 -7.83
CA THR A 313 3.15 -18.42 -6.48
C THR A 313 2.22 -19.63 -6.36
N THR A 314 1.54 -20.04 -7.44
CA THR A 314 0.49 -21.07 -7.44
C THR A 314 0.77 -22.24 -8.38
N HIS A 315 1.45 -22.00 -9.49
CA HIS A 315 1.67 -22.98 -10.54
C HIS A 315 3.16 -23.21 -10.79
N ILE A 316 3.48 -24.35 -11.35
CA ILE A 316 4.83 -24.74 -11.75
C ILE A 316 4.78 -25.38 -13.14
N GLN A 317 5.72 -24.97 -13.99
CA GLN A 317 5.94 -25.60 -15.26
C GLN A 317 6.33 -27.07 -15.07
N VAL A 318 5.73 -27.93 -15.85
CA VAL A 318 6.09 -29.34 -15.93
C VAL A 318 6.48 -29.70 -17.36
N MET A 319 7.55 -30.44 -17.49
CA MET A 319 8.06 -30.97 -18.75
C MET A 319 7.98 -32.50 -18.67
N GLY A 320 7.28 -33.14 -19.64
CA GLY A 320 7.05 -34.55 -19.67
C GLY A 320 5.88 -34.90 -20.61
N ASN A 321 5.33 -36.10 -20.49
CA ASN A 321 4.19 -36.53 -21.31
C ASN A 321 2.85 -35.99 -20.78
N ILE A 322 2.71 -34.65 -20.82
CA ILE A 322 1.54 -33.92 -20.31
C ILE A 322 1.07 -32.96 -21.39
N ASN A 323 -0.23 -32.95 -21.62
CA ASN A 323 -0.91 -32.07 -22.54
C ASN A 323 -1.80 -31.05 -21.79
N GLU A 324 -2.16 -29.99 -22.46
CA GLU A 324 -3.19 -29.08 -21.99
C GLU A 324 -4.52 -29.85 -21.78
N ASN A 325 -5.23 -29.50 -20.69
CA ASN A 325 -6.47 -30.13 -20.23
C ASN A 325 -6.33 -31.56 -19.63
N ASP A 326 -5.13 -32.09 -19.49
CA ASP A 326 -4.94 -33.32 -18.71
C ASP A 326 -5.45 -33.14 -17.28
N ARG A 327 -6.24 -34.10 -16.77
CA ARG A 327 -6.79 -34.06 -15.40
C ARG A 327 -5.73 -34.49 -14.39
N ILE A 328 -5.16 -33.52 -13.67
CA ILE A 328 -4.05 -33.73 -12.73
C ILE A 328 -4.55 -33.74 -11.29
N VAL A 329 -4.12 -34.70 -10.49
CA VAL A 329 -4.49 -34.80 -9.08
C VAL A 329 -3.72 -33.76 -8.26
N ILE A 330 -4.46 -32.92 -7.53
CA ILE A 330 -3.91 -31.87 -6.67
C ILE A 330 -4.08 -32.16 -5.17
N ARG A 331 -4.95 -33.10 -4.79
CA ARG A 331 -5.08 -33.60 -3.40
C ARG A 331 -5.36 -35.09 -3.39
N GLY A 332 -4.78 -35.77 -2.40
CA GLY A 332 -4.86 -37.25 -2.30
C GLY A 332 -3.81 -37.97 -3.13
N ASN A 333 -2.91 -37.25 -3.80
CA ASN A 333 -1.85 -37.76 -4.67
C ASN A 333 -0.72 -38.51 -3.92
N GLU A 334 -0.44 -38.17 -2.65
CA GLU A 334 0.68 -38.75 -1.90
C GLU A 334 0.59 -40.27 -1.70
N ARG A 335 -0.65 -40.81 -1.56
CA ARG A 335 -0.94 -42.21 -1.27
C ARG A 335 -1.39 -43.02 -2.50
N LEU A 336 -1.50 -42.34 -3.65
CA LEU A 336 -1.90 -43.00 -4.88
C LEU A 336 -0.85 -43.97 -5.39
N ARG A 337 -1.34 -45.11 -5.94
CA ARG A 337 -0.53 -46.08 -6.65
C ARG A 337 -0.87 -46.05 -8.15
N PRO A 338 0.11 -46.30 -9.03
CA PRO A 338 -0.16 -46.42 -10.45
C PRO A 338 -1.26 -47.46 -10.73
N GLY A 339 -2.21 -47.14 -11.61
CA GLY A 339 -3.34 -47.99 -11.97
C GLY A 339 -4.48 -48.04 -10.95
N GLN A 340 -4.39 -47.33 -9.83
CA GLN A 340 -5.45 -47.31 -8.81
C GLN A 340 -6.68 -46.54 -9.31
N THR A 341 -7.87 -47.16 -9.19
CA THR A 341 -9.14 -46.51 -9.50
C THR A 341 -9.43 -45.40 -8.44
N VAL A 342 -9.81 -44.21 -8.90
CA VAL A 342 -10.11 -43.07 -8.06
C VAL A 342 -11.57 -42.63 -8.18
N GLN A 343 -12.02 -41.93 -7.13
CA GLN A 343 -13.26 -41.19 -7.15
C GLN A 343 -12.91 -39.70 -7.12
N VAL A 344 -13.20 -38.99 -8.22
CA VAL A 344 -12.95 -37.57 -8.33
C VAL A 344 -14.00 -36.80 -7.51
N MET A 345 -13.58 -36.01 -6.56
CA MET A 345 -14.47 -35.02 -5.91
C MET A 345 -14.94 -34.01 -6.94
N GLY A 346 -16.26 -33.82 -7.06
CA GLY A 346 -16.82 -32.82 -7.97
C GLY A 346 -16.25 -31.45 -7.69
N ILE A 347 -15.87 -30.78 -8.77
CA ILE A 347 -15.54 -29.35 -8.73
C ILE A 347 -16.83 -28.60 -8.38
N LYS A 348 -16.88 -27.93 -7.22
CA LYS A 348 -17.95 -26.99 -6.90
C LYS A 348 -17.62 -25.64 -7.49
#